data_5fda76fc4c9d6b08897a6b785b4ce226
#
_entry.id   5fda76fc4c9d6b08897a6b785b4ce226
#
_cell.length_a   1.000
_cell.length_b   1.000
_cell.length_c   1.000
_cell.angle_alpha   90.00
_cell.angle_beta   90.00
_cell.angle_gamma   90.00
#
_symmetry.space_group_name_H-M   'P 1'
#
loop_
_entity.id
_entity.type
_entity.pdbx_description
1 polymer ?
#
loop_
_entity_poly.entity_id
_entity_poly.type
_entity_poly.pdbx_seq_one_letter_code
_entity_poly.pdbx_strand_id
1 'polypeptide(L)'
;DNLTLDNLKVDTNRDGFDIDCCKNVRISRCSVNTPWDDAIVLKSSYALGYFKDTENVTISDCFVSGYDRGSMLCGTWELDEPQAPDHGYRTGRIKLGTESSGGFKNITVTNCIFEHCRGLALETVDGGHLEDIEISHITMRHIVNAGIFLRLGARMRSPEGTPAGSMKRIRISHINAYDVD
;
A
#
# COMPACT_ATOMS: atom_id res chain seq x y z
N ASP A 1 -1.75 -8.83 -16.00
CA ASP A 1 -3.05 -8.22 -16.21
C ASP A 1 -4.19 -9.23 -15.92
N ASN A 2 -5.36 -8.75 -15.49
CA ASN A 2 -6.51 -9.59 -15.10
C ASN A 2 -6.19 -10.51 -13.90
N LEU A 3 -5.63 -9.95 -12.84
CA LEU A 3 -5.25 -10.68 -11.62
C LEU A 3 -6.37 -10.64 -10.59
N THR A 4 -6.65 -11.78 -9.96
CA THR A 4 -7.52 -11.88 -8.80
C THR A 4 -6.77 -12.57 -7.66
N LEU A 5 -6.70 -11.89 -6.52
CA LEU A 5 -6.22 -12.43 -5.25
C LEU A 5 -7.39 -12.39 -4.27
N ASP A 6 -7.86 -13.54 -3.87
CA ASP A 6 -9.08 -13.64 -3.08
C ASP A 6 -8.96 -14.64 -1.93
N ASN A 7 -9.37 -14.24 -0.74
CA ASN A 7 -9.40 -15.08 0.45
C ASN A 7 -8.03 -15.71 0.81
N LEU A 8 -6.97 -14.94 0.68
CA LEU A 8 -5.61 -15.39 0.99
C LEU A 8 -5.17 -14.89 2.37
N LYS A 9 -4.34 -15.69 3.03
CA LYS A 9 -3.62 -15.28 4.24
C LYS A 9 -2.13 -15.28 3.94
N VAL A 10 -1.50 -14.14 4.13
CA VAL A 10 -0.06 -13.93 3.91
C VAL A 10 0.57 -13.36 5.17
N ASP A 11 1.60 -13.99 5.65
CA ASP A 11 2.36 -13.55 6.82
C ASP A 11 3.85 -13.63 6.48
N THR A 12 4.48 -12.48 6.34
CA THR A 12 5.84 -12.37 5.82
C THR A 12 6.58 -11.22 6.49
N ASN A 13 7.84 -10.99 6.13
CA ASN A 13 8.66 -9.92 6.70
C ASN A 13 8.94 -8.76 5.72
N ARG A 14 8.59 -8.90 4.46
CA ARG A 14 8.69 -7.86 3.41
C ARG A 14 7.34 -7.69 2.73
N ASP A 15 7.27 -7.01 1.59
CA ASP A 15 6.02 -6.79 0.87
C ASP A 15 5.18 -8.06 0.79
N GLY A 16 3.92 -7.98 1.22
CA GLY A 16 3.01 -9.12 1.19
C GLY A 16 2.49 -9.38 -0.22
N PHE A 17 1.81 -8.40 -0.81
CA PHE A 17 1.45 -8.38 -2.22
C PHE A 17 2.13 -7.20 -2.90
N ASP A 18 3.02 -7.47 -3.83
CA ASP A 18 3.70 -6.48 -4.67
C ASP A 18 3.11 -6.50 -6.08
N ILE A 19 2.30 -5.50 -6.41
CA ILE A 19 1.54 -5.40 -7.66
C ILE A 19 2.15 -4.30 -8.51
N ASP A 20 3.03 -4.66 -9.43
CA ASP A 20 3.78 -3.72 -10.25
C ASP A 20 3.32 -3.74 -11.71
N CYS A 21 3.02 -2.56 -12.26
CA CYS A 21 2.66 -2.37 -13.67
C CYS A 21 1.48 -3.26 -14.14
N CYS A 22 0.49 -3.46 -13.29
CA CYS A 22 -0.63 -4.39 -13.54
C CYS A 22 -1.94 -3.67 -13.86
N LYS A 23 -2.79 -4.30 -14.67
CA LYS A 23 -4.12 -3.84 -15.02
C LYS A 23 -5.20 -4.84 -14.62
N ASN A 24 -6.39 -4.31 -14.27
CA ASN A 24 -7.57 -5.10 -13.94
C ASN A 24 -7.30 -6.08 -12.78
N VAL A 25 -6.94 -5.54 -11.64
CA VAL A 25 -6.59 -6.31 -10.44
C VAL A 25 -7.74 -6.26 -9.44
N ARG A 26 -8.03 -7.39 -8.84
CA ARG A 26 -8.96 -7.52 -7.71
C ARG A 26 -8.25 -8.21 -6.55
N ILE A 27 -8.23 -7.54 -5.41
CA ILE A 27 -7.70 -8.08 -4.14
C ILE A 27 -8.84 -8.00 -3.13
N SER A 28 -9.32 -9.14 -2.67
CA SER A 28 -10.47 -9.16 -1.78
C SER A 28 -10.37 -10.21 -0.68
N ARG A 29 -10.93 -9.92 0.49
CA ARG A 29 -11.04 -10.83 1.63
C ARG A 29 -9.71 -11.43 2.07
N CYS A 30 -8.61 -10.71 1.87
CA CYS A 30 -7.28 -11.15 2.23
C CYS A 30 -6.87 -10.63 3.62
N SER A 31 -6.09 -11.44 4.34
CA SER A 31 -5.40 -11.01 5.57
C SER A 31 -3.90 -11.02 5.30
N VAL A 32 -3.26 -9.86 5.41
CA VAL A 32 -1.84 -9.71 5.08
C VAL A 32 -1.11 -9.06 6.25
N ASN A 33 -0.18 -9.81 6.83
CA ASN A 33 0.65 -9.36 7.93
C ASN A 33 2.11 -9.22 7.52
N THR A 34 2.70 -8.07 7.80
CA THR A 34 4.13 -7.84 7.62
C THR A 34 4.64 -6.71 8.52
N PRO A 35 5.54 -6.99 9.47
CA PRO A 35 6.05 -5.95 10.35
C PRO A 35 7.06 -5.02 9.67
N TRP A 36 7.75 -5.45 8.62
CA TRP A 36 8.93 -4.75 8.12
C TRP A 36 8.74 -4.05 6.78
N ASP A 37 7.65 -4.33 6.05
CA ASP A 37 7.36 -3.65 4.80
C ASP A 37 5.85 -3.55 4.54
N ASP A 38 5.43 -3.14 3.34
CA ASP A 38 4.05 -2.88 3.02
C ASP A 38 3.25 -4.19 2.85
N ALA A 39 2.05 -4.28 3.43
CA ALA A 39 1.21 -5.48 3.31
C ALA A 39 0.66 -5.65 1.89
N ILE A 40 0.10 -4.59 1.33
CA ILE A 40 -0.37 -4.55 -0.06
C ILE A 40 0.21 -3.29 -0.70
N VAL A 41 1.08 -3.45 -1.66
CA VAL A 41 1.68 -2.33 -2.35
C VAL A 41 1.41 -2.38 -3.86
N LEU A 42 0.94 -1.25 -4.39
CA LEU A 42 0.84 -1.02 -5.81
C LEU A 42 2.06 -0.22 -6.25
N LYS A 43 2.74 -0.71 -7.27
CA LYS A 43 3.92 -0.06 -7.87
C LYS A 43 3.67 0.20 -9.35
N SER A 44 4.38 1.16 -9.90
CA SER A 44 4.41 1.46 -11.33
C SER A 44 5.86 1.79 -11.70
N SER A 45 6.72 0.77 -11.60
CA SER A 45 8.16 0.91 -11.76
C SER A 45 8.58 1.03 -13.23
N TYR A 46 9.84 1.40 -13.47
CA TYR A 46 10.45 1.38 -14.81
C TYR A 46 11.15 0.04 -15.13
N ALA A 47 10.88 -1.00 -14.35
CA ALA A 47 11.54 -2.30 -14.51
C ALA A 47 11.29 -2.96 -15.88
N LEU A 48 10.20 -2.62 -16.54
CA LEU A 48 9.87 -3.11 -17.89
C LEU A 48 10.66 -2.41 -19.00
N GLY A 49 11.42 -1.34 -18.69
CA GLY A 49 12.12 -0.51 -19.68
C GLY A 49 11.22 0.48 -20.41
N TYR A 50 9.97 0.61 -20.01
CA TYR A 50 9.00 1.59 -20.52
C TYR A 50 8.00 1.95 -19.42
N PHE A 51 7.33 3.10 -19.56
CA PHE A 51 6.31 3.55 -18.62
C PHE A 51 5.03 2.73 -18.79
N LYS A 52 4.54 2.16 -17.69
CA LYS A 52 3.27 1.43 -17.66
C LYS A 52 2.55 1.68 -16.34
N ASP A 53 1.31 2.11 -16.42
CA ASP A 53 0.47 2.36 -15.26
C ASP A 53 0.07 1.06 -14.54
N THR A 54 -0.13 1.17 -13.24
CA THR A 54 -0.98 0.24 -12.50
C THR A 54 -2.37 0.84 -12.44
N GLU A 55 -3.34 0.18 -13.08
CA GLU A 55 -4.67 0.74 -13.28
C GLU A 55 -5.81 -0.26 -13.14
N ASN A 56 -7.03 0.28 -12.88
CA ASN A 56 -8.24 -0.51 -12.68
C ASN A 56 -8.09 -1.54 -11.55
N VAL A 57 -7.69 -1.05 -10.38
CA VAL A 57 -7.45 -1.90 -9.19
C VAL A 57 -8.55 -1.69 -8.17
N THR A 58 -9.05 -2.78 -7.60
CA THR A 58 -9.91 -2.76 -6.42
C THR A 58 -9.29 -3.58 -5.31
N ILE A 59 -9.16 -2.97 -4.12
CA ILE A 59 -8.76 -3.64 -2.88
C ILE A 59 -9.94 -3.50 -1.92
N SER A 60 -10.53 -4.62 -1.50
CA SER A 60 -11.70 -4.58 -0.62
C SER A 60 -11.71 -5.68 0.43
N ASP A 61 -12.34 -5.40 1.55
CA ASP A 61 -12.58 -6.39 2.60
C ASP A 61 -11.30 -7.05 3.13
N CYS A 62 -10.20 -6.31 3.12
CA CYS A 62 -8.89 -6.81 3.53
C CYS A 62 -8.54 -6.37 4.95
N PHE A 63 -7.81 -7.23 5.65
CA PHE A 63 -7.15 -6.95 6.91
C PHE A 63 -5.65 -6.84 6.67
N VAL A 64 -5.04 -5.74 7.09
CA VAL A 64 -3.59 -5.53 7.00
C VAL A 64 -3.01 -5.19 8.35
N SER A 65 -1.82 -5.72 8.66
CA SER A 65 -1.23 -5.59 9.98
C SER A 65 0.30 -5.68 10.00
N GLY A 66 0.88 -5.24 11.11
CA GLY A 66 2.32 -5.29 11.37
C GLY A 66 2.69 -6.10 12.61
N TYR A 67 1.97 -7.16 12.92
CA TYR A 67 2.35 -8.09 13.99
C TYR A 67 3.63 -8.86 13.63
N ASP A 68 4.24 -9.49 14.62
CA ASP A 68 5.45 -10.29 14.41
C ASP A 68 5.22 -11.39 13.38
N ARG A 69 6.27 -11.74 12.64
CA ARG A 69 6.21 -12.72 11.55
C ARG A 69 5.69 -14.07 12.01
N GLY A 70 4.71 -14.59 11.29
CA GLY A 70 4.09 -15.87 11.60
C GLY A 70 3.04 -15.81 12.71
N SER A 71 2.99 -14.72 13.51
CA SER A 71 2.08 -14.62 14.65
C SER A 71 0.61 -14.50 14.25
N MET A 72 0.30 -13.91 13.11
CA MET A 72 -1.04 -13.89 12.55
C MET A 72 -1.51 -15.31 12.15
N LEU A 73 -0.66 -16.06 11.47
CA LEU A 73 -1.02 -17.42 11.01
C LEU A 73 -1.13 -18.43 12.15
N CYS A 74 -0.30 -18.33 13.18
CA CYS A 74 -0.40 -19.19 14.35
C CYS A 74 -1.40 -18.67 15.41
N GLY A 75 -1.90 -17.44 15.25
CA GLY A 75 -2.92 -16.87 16.12
C GLY A 75 -2.40 -16.31 17.46
N THR A 76 -1.10 -16.06 17.59
CA THR A 76 -0.49 -15.49 18.81
C THR A 76 -0.51 -13.97 18.83
N TRP A 77 -0.52 -13.30 17.67
CA TRP A 77 -0.63 -11.84 17.52
C TRP A 77 0.42 -11.06 18.32
N GLU A 78 1.67 -11.47 18.22
CA GLU A 78 2.80 -10.94 18.98
C GLU A 78 3.30 -9.59 18.43
N LEU A 79 3.97 -8.81 19.32
CA LEU A 79 4.52 -7.49 18.99
C LEU A 79 5.94 -7.32 19.57
N ASP A 80 6.68 -8.40 19.74
CA ASP A 80 7.99 -8.45 20.39
C ASP A 80 9.19 -8.32 19.44
N GLU A 81 9.00 -8.59 18.13
CA GLU A 81 10.07 -8.47 17.14
C GLU A 81 10.59 -7.03 17.01
N PRO A 82 11.92 -6.87 16.89
CA PRO A 82 12.49 -5.55 16.64
C PRO A 82 11.98 -4.97 15.31
N GLN A 83 11.96 -3.66 15.23
CA GLN A 83 11.61 -2.97 14.00
C GLN A 83 12.65 -3.26 12.90
N ALA A 84 12.20 -3.20 11.64
CA ALA A 84 13.10 -3.36 10.49
C ALA A 84 14.23 -2.32 10.54
N PRO A 85 15.47 -2.72 10.20
CA PRO A 85 16.61 -1.80 10.28
C PRO A 85 16.51 -0.57 9.38
N ASP A 86 15.76 -0.66 8.30
CA ASP A 86 15.53 0.40 7.31
C ASP A 86 14.24 1.21 7.55
N HIS A 87 13.47 0.88 8.57
CA HIS A 87 12.22 1.57 8.93
C HIS A 87 12.17 1.83 10.45
N GLY A 88 11.76 3.02 10.82
CA GLY A 88 11.66 3.38 12.24
C GLY A 88 10.41 2.83 12.97
N TYR A 89 9.52 2.15 12.26
CA TYR A 89 8.24 1.65 12.78
C TYR A 89 7.77 0.42 12.04
N ARG A 90 6.85 -0.35 12.63
CA ARG A 90 6.13 -1.45 11.97
C ARG A 90 5.39 -0.90 10.74
N THR A 91 5.43 -1.59 9.61
CA THR A 91 4.90 -1.07 8.35
C THR A 91 3.52 -1.63 8.03
N GLY A 92 3.38 -2.81 7.52
CA GLY A 92 2.12 -3.58 7.37
C GLY A 92 0.91 -2.88 6.74
N ARG A 93 1.11 -1.89 5.86
CA ARG A 93 0.06 -1.01 5.35
C ARG A 93 -0.36 -1.29 3.91
N ILE A 94 -1.40 -0.61 3.44
CA ILE A 94 -1.70 -0.48 2.01
C ILE A 94 -1.03 0.78 1.48
N LYS A 95 -0.32 0.65 0.35
CA LYS A 95 0.45 1.75 -0.22
C LYS A 95 0.36 1.78 -1.75
N LEU A 96 0.34 2.98 -2.32
CA LEU A 96 0.61 3.26 -3.72
C LEU A 96 1.99 3.93 -3.81
N GLY A 97 2.91 3.35 -4.58
CA GLY A 97 4.31 3.79 -4.64
C GLY A 97 5.20 2.96 -3.71
N THR A 98 6.44 3.32 -3.46
CA THR A 98 7.15 4.54 -3.88
C THR A 98 7.53 4.50 -5.37
N GLU A 99 7.74 3.30 -5.94
CA GLU A 99 8.01 3.13 -7.38
C GLU A 99 6.80 3.64 -8.18
N SER A 100 6.98 4.76 -8.88
CA SER A 100 5.91 5.53 -9.48
C SER A 100 6.33 6.21 -10.79
N SER A 101 7.00 5.47 -11.65
CA SER A 101 7.47 5.98 -12.94
C SER A 101 6.34 6.15 -13.95
N GLY A 102 5.47 5.16 -14.10
CA GLY A 102 4.28 5.23 -14.96
C GLY A 102 3.16 6.01 -14.32
N GLY A 103 2.49 5.42 -13.37
CA GLY A 103 1.41 6.08 -12.63
C GLY A 103 0.41 5.10 -12.04
N PHE A 104 -0.57 5.68 -11.35
CA PHE A 104 -1.68 4.96 -10.71
C PHE A 104 -2.99 5.58 -11.16
N LYS A 105 -3.91 4.77 -11.66
CA LYS A 105 -5.16 5.26 -12.21
C LYS A 105 -6.34 4.35 -11.92
N ASN A 106 -7.49 4.97 -11.58
CA ASN A 106 -8.74 4.26 -11.34
C ASN A 106 -8.57 3.14 -10.30
N ILE A 107 -8.26 3.56 -9.07
CA ILE A 107 -8.00 2.64 -7.95
C ILE A 107 -9.03 2.88 -6.84
N THR A 108 -9.62 1.81 -6.36
CA THR A 108 -10.54 1.83 -5.22
C THR A 108 -9.99 0.99 -4.08
N VAL A 109 -9.94 1.57 -2.88
CA VAL A 109 -9.66 0.84 -1.64
C VAL A 109 -10.84 1.04 -0.70
N THR A 110 -11.49 -0.03 -0.28
CA THR A 110 -12.69 0.08 0.55
C THR A 110 -12.85 -1.07 1.54
N ASN A 111 -13.53 -0.76 2.65
CA ASN A 111 -13.86 -1.74 3.69
C ASN A 111 -12.65 -2.55 4.21
N CYS A 112 -11.54 -1.86 4.48
CA CYS A 112 -10.31 -2.47 4.96
C CYS A 112 -10.01 -2.09 6.41
N ILE A 113 -9.34 -2.97 7.13
CA ILE A 113 -8.90 -2.78 8.51
C ILE A 113 -7.37 -2.77 8.53
N PHE A 114 -6.81 -1.76 9.22
CA PHE A 114 -5.39 -1.60 9.48
C PHE A 114 -5.17 -1.74 10.98
N GLU A 115 -4.22 -2.56 11.40
CA GLU A 115 -3.99 -2.80 12.82
C GLU A 115 -2.50 -2.99 13.14
N HIS A 116 -2.01 -2.29 14.18
CA HIS A 116 -0.60 -2.31 14.61
C HIS A 116 0.39 -2.09 13.46
N CYS A 117 0.10 -1.14 12.58
CA CYS A 117 0.90 -0.86 11.39
C CYS A 117 0.93 0.64 11.10
N ARG A 118 1.55 1.04 10.00
CA ARG A 118 1.38 2.39 9.46
C ARG A 118 0.02 2.51 8.78
N GLY A 119 -0.47 3.73 8.66
CA GLY A 119 -1.68 4.00 7.91
C GLY A 119 -1.47 3.98 6.40
N LEU A 120 -2.48 4.43 5.69
CA LEU A 120 -2.50 4.49 4.23
C LEU A 120 -1.42 5.43 3.68
N ALA A 121 -0.71 5.02 2.61
CA ALA A 121 0.24 5.88 1.92
C ALA A 121 -0.04 5.99 0.41
N LEU A 122 -0.05 7.22 -0.10
CA LEU A 122 -0.18 7.54 -1.51
C LEU A 122 1.02 8.37 -1.94
N GLU A 123 1.92 7.78 -2.71
CA GLU A 123 3.17 8.43 -3.09
C GLU A 123 3.39 8.38 -4.59
N THR A 124 3.67 9.51 -5.21
CA THR A 124 4.24 9.59 -6.55
C THR A 124 5.47 10.47 -6.51
N VAL A 125 6.62 9.88 -6.79
CA VAL A 125 7.94 10.51 -6.59
C VAL A 125 8.93 10.28 -7.74
N ASP A 126 8.53 9.51 -8.76
CA ASP A 126 9.39 9.15 -9.89
C ASP A 126 8.87 9.71 -11.23
N GLY A 127 7.93 10.65 -11.19
CA GLY A 127 7.41 11.32 -12.40
C GLY A 127 6.04 10.85 -12.86
N GLY A 128 5.50 9.75 -12.32
CA GLY A 128 4.19 9.25 -12.68
C GLY A 128 3.03 10.09 -12.13
N HIS A 129 1.85 9.82 -12.65
CA HIS A 129 0.61 10.41 -12.15
C HIS A 129 -0.06 9.52 -11.11
N LEU A 130 -0.87 10.12 -10.24
CA LEU A 130 -1.73 9.43 -9.29
C LEU A 130 -3.12 10.09 -9.41
N GLU A 131 -4.06 9.42 -10.06
CA GLU A 131 -5.35 10.01 -10.40
C GLU A 131 -6.51 9.02 -10.33
N ASP A 132 -7.70 9.56 -10.10
CA ASP A 132 -8.95 8.79 -9.98
C ASP A 132 -8.87 7.73 -8.88
N ILE A 133 -8.53 8.18 -7.67
CA ILE A 133 -8.39 7.31 -6.49
C ILE A 133 -9.55 7.54 -5.53
N GLU A 134 -10.25 6.47 -5.20
CA GLU A 134 -11.32 6.47 -4.19
C GLU A 134 -10.93 5.56 -3.02
N ILE A 135 -10.90 6.12 -1.82
CA ILE A 135 -10.61 5.36 -0.58
C ILE A 135 -11.71 5.63 0.42
N SER A 136 -12.35 4.57 0.92
CA SER A 136 -13.48 4.74 1.81
C SER A 136 -13.68 3.58 2.76
N HIS A 137 -14.40 3.84 3.88
CA HIS A 137 -14.77 2.83 4.86
C HIS A 137 -13.55 2.08 5.41
N ILE A 138 -12.58 2.83 5.91
CA ILE A 138 -11.35 2.28 6.49
C ILE A 138 -11.43 2.39 8.01
N THR A 139 -11.09 1.32 8.70
CA THR A 139 -10.88 1.30 10.14
C THR A 139 -9.40 1.12 10.43
N MET A 140 -8.86 2.00 11.27
CA MET A 140 -7.45 2.01 11.68
C MET A 140 -7.36 1.89 13.19
N ARG A 141 -6.50 1.00 13.71
CA ARG A 141 -6.25 0.84 15.15
C ARG A 141 -4.75 0.70 15.41
N HIS A 142 -4.28 1.38 16.46
CA HIS A 142 -2.86 1.34 16.87
C HIS A 142 -1.93 1.65 15.71
N ILE A 143 -2.15 2.79 15.08
CA ILE A 143 -1.40 3.22 13.90
C ILE A 143 -0.21 4.05 14.32
N VAL A 144 0.96 3.70 13.82
CA VAL A 144 2.21 4.40 14.08
C VAL A 144 2.64 5.27 12.91
N ASN A 145 3.27 6.39 13.18
CA ASN A 145 3.82 7.36 12.24
C ASN A 145 2.75 8.27 11.60
N ALA A 146 1.81 7.76 10.81
CA ALA A 146 0.76 8.57 10.22
C ALA A 146 -0.44 7.70 9.79
N GLY A 147 -1.66 8.14 10.08
CA GLY A 147 -2.87 7.47 9.59
C GLY A 147 -3.04 7.59 8.07
N ILE A 148 -2.76 8.78 7.52
CA ILE A 148 -2.82 9.05 6.07
C ILE A 148 -1.57 9.83 5.68
N PHE A 149 -0.83 9.33 4.70
CA PHE A 149 0.37 9.95 4.16
C PHE A 149 0.24 10.18 2.65
N LEU A 150 0.32 11.44 2.22
CA LEU A 150 0.26 11.85 0.82
C LEU A 150 1.59 12.53 0.44
N ARG A 151 2.22 12.06 -0.63
CA ARG A 151 3.49 12.62 -1.08
C ARG A 151 3.57 12.77 -2.59
N LEU A 152 3.63 14.01 -3.05
CA LEU A 152 4.13 14.36 -4.38
C LEU A 152 5.59 14.80 -4.22
N GLY A 153 6.52 14.07 -4.80
CA GLY A 153 7.95 14.29 -4.59
C GLY A 153 8.78 14.13 -5.86
N ALA A 154 10.09 14.17 -5.68
CA ALA A 154 11.06 14.07 -6.77
C ALA A 154 12.24 13.18 -6.34
N ARG A 155 12.00 11.88 -6.19
CA ARG A 155 13.05 10.88 -6.04
C ARG A 155 13.70 10.57 -7.39
N MET A 156 12.91 10.61 -8.46
CA MET A 156 13.31 10.57 -9.85
C MET A 156 14.16 9.36 -10.23
N ARG A 157 13.67 8.17 -9.92
CA ARG A 157 14.28 6.89 -10.39
C ARG A 157 13.88 6.52 -11.83
N SER A 158 13.12 7.36 -12.50
CA SER A 158 12.79 7.24 -13.92
C SER A 158 13.95 7.70 -14.81
N PRO A 159 13.90 7.46 -16.12
CA PRO A 159 14.89 7.97 -17.07
C PRO A 159 15.12 9.47 -16.94
N GLU A 160 16.34 9.91 -17.23
CA GLU A 160 16.71 11.32 -17.22
C GLU A 160 15.75 12.17 -18.07
N GLY A 161 15.39 13.35 -17.59
CA GLY A 161 14.44 14.24 -18.25
C GLY A 161 12.97 13.94 -17.96
N THR A 162 12.63 12.89 -17.19
CA THR A 162 11.26 12.66 -16.76
C THR A 162 10.76 13.83 -15.91
N PRO A 163 9.62 14.45 -16.23
CA PRO A 163 9.09 15.56 -15.44
C PRO A 163 8.58 15.08 -14.07
N ALA A 164 8.38 16.01 -13.15
CA ALA A 164 7.70 15.72 -11.89
C ALA A 164 6.28 15.19 -12.12
N GLY A 165 5.85 14.26 -11.29
CA GLY A 165 4.53 13.65 -11.38
C GLY A 165 3.38 14.59 -10.99
N SER A 166 2.18 14.03 -10.90
CA SER A 166 0.99 14.78 -10.53
C SER A 166 0.03 13.96 -9.68
N MET A 167 -0.77 14.64 -8.85
CA MET A 167 -1.88 14.05 -8.09
C MET A 167 -3.18 14.76 -8.45
N LYS A 168 -4.24 14.03 -8.81
CA LYS A 168 -5.52 14.59 -9.21
C LYS A 168 -6.68 13.68 -8.85
N ARG A 169 -7.81 14.25 -8.47
CA ARG A 169 -9.07 13.56 -8.22
C ARG A 169 -8.93 12.39 -7.25
N ILE A 170 -8.38 12.70 -6.08
CA ILE A 170 -8.24 11.76 -4.96
C ILE A 170 -9.35 12.08 -3.97
N ARG A 171 -10.11 11.07 -3.59
CA ARG A 171 -11.12 11.15 -2.55
C ARG A 171 -10.82 10.15 -1.44
N ILE A 172 -10.83 10.65 -0.22
CA ILE A 172 -10.67 9.83 1.00
C ILE A 172 -11.82 10.17 1.93
N SER A 173 -12.61 9.18 2.33
CA SER A 173 -13.82 9.39 3.11
C SER A 173 -14.14 8.23 4.04
N HIS A 174 -14.96 8.46 5.07
CA HIS A 174 -15.40 7.43 6.01
C HIS A 174 -14.24 6.67 6.65
N ILE A 175 -13.31 7.42 7.24
CA ILE A 175 -12.17 6.86 7.95
C ILE A 175 -12.45 6.92 9.44
N ASN A 176 -12.38 5.77 10.12
CA ASN A 176 -12.38 5.67 11.56
C ASN A 176 -10.98 5.30 12.03
N ALA A 177 -10.36 6.17 12.81
CA ALA A 177 -9.00 5.95 13.30
C ALA A 177 -8.98 6.06 14.82
N TYR A 178 -8.40 5.06 15.46
CA TYR A 178 -8.28 4.95 16.91
C TYR A 178 -6.82 4.72 17.26
N ASP A 179 -6.30 5.47 18.21
CA ASP A 179 -4.94 5.31 18.72
C ASP A 179 -3.90 5.46 17.58
N VAL A 180 -3.80 6.68 17.09
CA VAL A 180 -2.91 7.07 15.99
C VAL A 180 -1.88 8.07 16.51
N ASP A 181 -0.58 7.73 16.36
CA ASP A 181 0.56 8.60 16.74
C ASP A 181 0.83 9.69 15.69
#